data_946cf681c500ecb6e15792251b0f44c5
#
_entry.id   946cf681c500ecb6e15792251b0f44c5
#
_cell.length_a   1.000
_cell.length_b   1.000
_cell.length_c   1.000
_cell.angle_alpha   90.00
_cell.angle_beta   90.00
_cell.angle_gamma   90.00
#
_symmetry.space_group_name_H-M   'P 1'
#
loop_
_entity.id
_entity.type
_entity.pdbx_description
1 polymer ?
#
loop_
_entity_poly.entity_id
_entity_poly.type
_entity_poly.pdbx_seq_one_letter_code
_entity_poly.pdbx_strand_id
1 'polypeptide(L)'
;NTGNGELIITSIELEEGVFFVLFENPVFIAPENSIDFTVSFSPEEIGNFANELIIHSNSPVNPEVAVPLAGTGSEEIIWEYEQTDNNMSVVVQAATINEESLVEGDLIGVFTQIGLCAGNSEVPEDFPEEQIGLSAWGADRGDNNGFQNREQLNFLFWDADARQEVSAEIEEIIVGDPVYTPNGIIVLRLMSRGFNWRFFQTDIAMNILVVSALIGDESLSEDDAIGVFTPDGQCAGF
;
A
#
# COMPACT_ATOMS: atom_id res chain seq x y z
N ASN A 1 0.55 -30.34 3.93
CA ASN A 1 0.86 -31.68 4.41
C ASN A 1 0.11 -32.73 3.58
N THR A 2 0.80 -33.37 2.66
CA THR A 2 0.27 -34.44 1.81
C THR A 2 0.47 -35.83 2.40
N GLY A 3 1.06 -35.93 3.59
CA GLY A 3 1.30 -37.18 4.31
C GLY A 3 0.08 -37.67 5.09
N ASN A 4 0.19 -38.92 5.60
CA ASN A 4 -0.88 -39.50 6.44
C ASN A 4 -0.76 -39.21 7.94
N GLY A 5 0.36 -38.61 8.37
CA GLY A 5 0.64 -38.20 9.73
C GLY A 5 0.63 -36.69 9.91
N GLU A 6 0.57 -36.23 11.14
CA GLU A 6 0.71 -34.81 11.48
C GLU A 6 2.11 -34.31 11.14
N LEU A 7 2.21 -33.22 10.38
CA LEU A 7 3.46 -32.53 10.10
C LEU A 7 3.66 -31.45 11.17
N ILE A 8 4.81 -31.45 11.80
CA ILE A 8 5.18 -30.46 12.79
C ILE A 8 6.32 -29.62 12.23
N ILE A 9 6.08 -28.33 12.03
CA ILE A 9 7.14 -27.35 11.76
C ILE A 9 7.73 -26.96 13.12
N THR A 10 8.99 -27.34 13.33
CA THR A 10 9.68 -27.14 14.60
C THR A 10 10.36 -25.79 14.73
N SER A 11 10.91 -25.28 13.62
CA SER A 11 11.48 -23.94 13.52
C SER A 11 11.46 -23.44 12.07
N ILE A 12 11.48 -22.13 11.94
CA ILE A 12 11.83 -21.42 10.72
C ILE A 12 13.03 -20.54 11.06
N GLU A 13 14.11 -20.69 10.30
CA GLU A 13 15.34 -19.94 10.47
C GLU A 13 15.54 -19.02 9.27
N LEU A 14 15.90 -17.78 9.55
CA LEU A 14 16.20 -16.75 8.57
C LEU A 14 17.36 -15.90 9.13
N GLU A 15 18.43 -15.73 8.38
CA GLU A 15 19.52 -14.85 8.81
C GLU A 15 19.03 -13.38 8.89
N GLU A 16 19.52 -12.65 9.89
CA GLU A 16 19.22 -11.22 10.03
C GLU A 16 19.56 -10.45 8.75
N GLY A 17 18.67 -9.58 8.34
CA GLY A 17 18.82 -8.78 7.13
C GLY A 17 17.53 -8.09 6.74
N VAL A 18 17.33 -7.93 5.46
CA VAL A 18 16.18 -7.20 4.86
C VAL A 18 14.93 -8.06 4.69
N PHE A 19 15.01 -9.36 4.96
CA PHE A 19 13.88 -10.28 4.94
C PHE A 19 13.46 -10.59 6.38
N PHE A 20 12.16 -10.60 6.63
CA PHE A 20 11.58 -10.84 7.96
C PHE A 20 10.47 -11.87 7.86
N VAL A 21 10.38 -12.75 8.86
CA VAL A 21 9.28 -13.69 9.01
C VAL A 21 8.79 -13.67 10.44
N LEU A 22 7.47 -13.56 10.63
CA LEU A 22 6.83 -13.75 11.92
C LEU A 22 6.23 -15.16 11.94
N PHE A 23 6.76 -16.03 12.79
CA PHE A 23 6.31 -17.41 12.91
C PHE A 23 6.36 -17.88 14.35
N GLU A 24 5.26 -18.42 14.84
CA GLU A 24 5.19 -19.03 16.17
C GLU A 24 5.52 -20.51 16.11
N ASN A 25 6.55 -20.93 16.83
CA ASN A 25 7.02 -22.33 16.88
C ASN A 25 6.50 -23.06 18.12
N PRO A 26 6.15 -24.36 18.03
CA PRO A 26 5.96 -25.16 16.82
C PRO A 26 4.55 -25.02 16.23
N VAL A 27 4.39 -25.32 14.95
CA VAL A 27 3.08 -25.39 14.27
C VAL A 27 2.76 -26.81 13.84
N PHE A 28 1.52 -27.22 14.06
CA PHE A 28 1.00 -28.55 13.78
C PHE A 28 0.06 -28.50 12.56
N ILE A 29 0.35 -29.27 11.52
CA ILE A 29 -0.41 -29.30 10.28
C ILE A 29 -0.98 -30.72 10.08
N ALA A 30 -2.29 -30.87 10.25
CA ALA A 30 -2.97 -32.14 10.04
C ALA A 30 -2.82 -32.64 8.57
N PRO A 31 -2.98 -33.93 8.29
CA PRO A 31 -3.03 -34.46 6.94
C PRO A 31 -4.02 -33.67 6.05
N GLU A 32 -3.62 -33.44 4.79
CA GLU A 32 -4.38 -32.72 3.77
C GLU A 32 -4.63 -31.22 4.06
N ASN A 33 -4.04 -30.66 5.16
CA ASN A 33 -4.09 -29.25 5.48
C ASN A 33 -2.81 -28.51 5.09
N SER A 34 -2.92 -27.18 5.01
CA SER A 34 -1.81 -26.24 4.82
C SER A 34 -1.91 -25.09 5.80
N ILE A 35 -0.80 -24.38 5.97
CA ILE A 35 -0.74 -23.08 6.61
C ILE A 35 0.00 -22.12 5.69
N ASP A 36 -0.35 -20.85 5.77
CA ASP A 36 0.35 -19.78 5.10
C ASP A 36 1.08 -18.91 6.15
N PHE A 37 2.23 -18.38 5.79
CA PHE A 37 2.93 -17.37 6.56
C PHE A 37 3.54 -16.35 5.62
N THR A 38 3.72 -15.13 6.12
CA THR A 38 4.22 -14.01 5.32
C THR A 38 5.71 -13.81 5.56
N VAL A 39 6.45 -13.66 4.48
CA VAL A 39 7.83 -13.16 4.48
C VAL A 39 7.78 -11.72 3.99
N SER A 40 8.26 -10.78 4.80
CA SER A 40 8.37 -9.37 4.44
C SER A 40 9.77 -9.05 3.94
N PHE A 41 9.85 -8.15 2.97
CA PHE A 41 11.11 -7.63 2.42
C PHE A 41 11.13 -6.11 2.61
N SER A 42 12.13 -5.60 3.33
CA SER A 42 12.26 -4.17 3.65
C SER A 42 13.74 -3.76 3.56
N PRO A 43 14.24 -3.47 2.35
CA PRO A 43 15.61 -3.01 2.16
C PRO A 43 15.75 -1.53 2.53
N GLU A 44 16.83 -1.19 3.22
CA GLU A 44 17.24 0.20 3.51
C GLU A 44 18.19 0.78 2.45
N GLU A 45 18.66 -0.06 1.53
CA GLU A 45 19.64 0.32 0.49
C GLU A 45 19.18 -0.19 -0.88
N ILE A 46 19.62 0.51 -1.93
CA ILE A 46 19.49 0.05 -3.31
C ILE A 46 20.35 -1.18 -3.53
N GLY A 47 19.82 -2.19 -4.20
CA GLY A 47 20.61 -3.35 -4.57
C GLY A 47 19.79 -4.63 -4.66
N ASN A 48 20.48 -5.68 -5.04
CA ASN A 48 19.91 -7.01 -5.06
C ASN A 48 20.25 -7.72 -3.75
N PHE A 49 19.22 -8.19 -3.08
CA PHE A 49 19.33 -8.92 -1.83
C PHE A 49 18.90 -10.37 -2.06
N ALA A 50 19.62 -11.29 -1.44
CA ALA A 50 19.30 -12.70 -1.44
C ALA A 50 19.49 -13.27 -0.03
N ASN A 51 18.63 -14.18 0.36
CA ASN A 51 18.71 -14.91 1.61
C ASN A 51 18.11 -16.30 1.41
N GLU A 52 18.15 -17.13 2.44
CA GLU A 52 17.56 -18.46 2.43
C GLU A 52 16.76 -18.66 3.72
N LEU A 53 15.48 -19.00 3.58
CA LEU A 53 14.60 -19.37 4.67
C LEU A 53 14.67 -20.87 4.87
N ILE A 54 15.07 -21.32 6.05
CA ILE A 54 15.21 -22.74 6.37
C ILE A 54 14.04 -23.19 7.25
N ILE A 55 13.27 -24.16 6.78
CA ILE A 55 12.11 -24.73 7.47
C ILE A 55 12.49 -26.11 8.01
N HIS A 56 12.46 -26.28 9.32
CA HIS A 56 12.69 -27.58 9.97
C HIS A 56 11.37 -28.25 10.34
N SER A 57 11.29 -29.55 10.12
CA SER A 57 10.08 -30.32 10.40
C SER A 57 10.37 -31.76 10.85
N ASN A 58 9.32 -32.45 11.30
CA ASN A 58 9.36 -33.86 11.59
C ASN A 58 9.22 -34.80 10.36
N SER A 59 9.28 -34.21 9.16
CA SER A 59 9.19 -35.02 7.91
C SER A 59 10.36 -36.02 7.80
N PRO A 60 10.11 -37.31 7.61
CA PRO A 60 11.19 -38.29 7.49
C PRO A 60 11.91 -38.22 6.14
N VAL A 61 11.32 -37.54 5.15
CA VAL A 61 11.87 -37.43 3.79
C VAL A 61 12.64 -36.14 3.61
N ASN A 62 12.03 -35.01 4.09
CA ASN A 62 12.59 -33.68 3.99
C ASN A 62 12.47 -33.01 5.37
N PRO A 63 13.35 -33.35 6.33
CA PRO A 63 13.33 -32.76 7.66
C PRO A 63 13.71 -31.27 7.64
N GLU A 64 14.39 -30.85 6.61
CA GLU A 64 14.85 -29.49 6.36
C GLU A 64 14.53 -29.11 4.91
N VAL A 65 13.93 -27.95 4.73
CA VAL A 65 13.61 -27.39 3.41
C VAL A 65 14.13 -25.97 3.36
N ALA A 66 15.01 -25.70 2.40
CA ALA A 66 15.54 -24.38 2.14
C ALA A 66 14.70 -23.70 1.03
N VAL A 67 14.27 -22.49 1.28
CA VAL A 67 13.49 -21.65 0.35
C VAL A 67 14.33 -20.42 0.01
N PRO A 68 14.85 -20.30 -1.23
CA PRO A 68 15.61 -19.12 -1.62
C PRO A 68 14.70 -17.89 -1.67
N LEU A 69 15.15 -16.80 -1.09
CA LEU A 69 14.53 -15.49 -1.11
C LEU A 69 15.39 -14.56 -1.96
N ALA A 70 14.75 -13.74 -2.79
CA ALA A 70 15.41 -12.69 -3.54
C ALA A 70 14.51 -11.46 -3.62
N GLY A 71 15.13 -10.29 -3.58
CA GLY A 71 14.44 -9.01 -3.70
C GLY A 71 15.41 -7.93 -4.20
N THR A 72 14.86 -6.90 -4.84
CA THR A 72 15.63 -5.74 -5.29
C THR A 72 15.13 -4.51 -4.56
N GLY A 73 16.01 -3.86 -3.81
CA GLY A 73 15.79 -2.51 -3.30
C GLY A 73 16.03 -1.51 -4.44
N SER A 74 15.09 -0.65 -4.70
CA SER A 74 15.20 0.45 -5.66
C SER A 74 14.94 1.79 -4.97
N GLU A 75 15.56 2.84 -5.46
CA GLU A 75 15.31 4.22 -4.98
C GLU A 75 14.01 4.79 -5.57
N GLU A 76 13.56 4.25 -6.67
CA GLU A 76 12.50 4.83 -7.48
C GLU A 76 11.23 4.00 -7.37
N ILE A 77 10.17 4.57 -6.81
CA ILE A 77 8.82 4.10 -7.09
C ILE A 77 8.45 4.55 -8.49
N ILE A 78 8.23 3.59 -9.36
CA ILE A 78 7.74 3.83 -10.70
C ILE A 78 6.24 3.57 -10.69
N TRP A 79 5.45 4.60 -10.43
CA TRP A 79 4.03 4.58 -10.75
C TRP A 79 3.87 4.86 -12.25
N GLU A 80 3.97 3.82 -13.06
CA GLU A 80 3.78 3.92 -14.50
C GLU A 80 2.31 4.25 -14.81
N TYR A 81 2.11 5.15 -15.78
CA TYR A 81 0.78 5.48 -16.30
C TYR A 81 0.86 5.77 -17.80
N GLU A 82 -0.26 5.62 -18.49
CA GLU A 82 -0.39 5.98 -19.90
C GLU A 82 -1.02 7.36 -20.03
N GLN A 83 -0.45 8.18 -20.93
CA GLN A 83 -1.08 9.40 -21.38
C GLN A 83 -2.05 9.09 -22.52
N THR A 84 -3.33 9.37 -22.28
CA THR A 84 -4.42 9.08 -23.19
C THR A 84 -4.96 10.36 -23.86
N ASP A 85 -6.03 10.23 -24.63
CA ASP A 85 -6.64 11.37 -25.33
C ASP A 85 -7.38 12.35 -24.38
N ASN A 86 -7.66 11.94 -23.16
CA ASN A 86 -8.45 12.71 -22.20
C ASN A 86 -7.79 12.76 -20.82
N ASN A 87 -7.78 13.93 -20.20
CA ASN A 87 -7.37 14.08 -18.83
C ASN A 87 -8.30 15.01 -18.03
N MET A 88 -8.14 15.00 -16.73
CA MET A 88 -8.65 15.97 -15.76
C MET A 88 -7.46 16.63 -15.07
N SER A 89 -7.50 17.93 -14.90
CA SER A 89 -6.47 18.64 -14.15
C SER A 89 -6.73 18.52 -12.65
N VAL A 90 -5.73 18.07 -11.93
CA VAL A 90 -5.72 18.05 -10.46
C VAL A 90 -4.70 19.05 -9.97
N VAL A 91 -5.14 19.98 -9.12
CA VAL A 91 -4.27 21.00 -8.50
C VAL A 91 -4.27 20.77 -7.00
N VAL A 92 -3.09 20.46 -6.47
CA VAL A 92 -2.87 20.24 -5.04
C VAL A 92 -2.27 21.51 -4.43
N GLN A 93 -3.02 22.17 -3.53
CA GLN A 93 -2.57 23.37 -2.86
C GLN A 93 -1.74 23.10 -1.61
N ALA A 94 -2.02 22.00 -0.93
CA ALA A 94 -1.25 21.51 0.21
C ALA A 94 -1.37 20.00 0.28
N ALA A 95 -0.33 19.35 0.77
CA ALA A 95 -0.32 17.92 1.03
C ALA A 95 0.58 17.67 2.25
N THR A 96 0.10 16.87 3.20
CA THR A 96 0.80 16.60 4.46
C THR A 96 0.82 15.12 4.79
N ILE A 97 1.89 14.68 5.47
CA ILE A 97 1.98 13.39 6.15
C ILE A 97 2.19 13.70 7.64
N ASN A 98 1.29 13.21 8.51
CA ASN A 98 1.34 13.47 9.95
C ASN A 98 1.48 14.98 10.28
N GLU A 99 0.69 15.82 9.59
CA GLU A 99 0.70 17.29 9.70
C GLU A 99 1.97 17.99 9.18
N GLU A 100 2.99 17.24 8.72
CA GLU A 100 4.17 17.79 8.07
C GLU A 100 3.97 17.87 6.56
N SER A 101 4.35 19.00 5.94
CA SER A 101 4.25 19.19 4.49
C SER A 101 5.12 18.21 3.75
N LEU A 102 4.65 17.71 2.61
CA LEU A 102 5.51 16.98 1.68
C LEU A 102 6.69 17.85 1.26
N VAL A 103 7.81 17.21 0.96
CA VAL A 103 9.06 17.86 0.61
C VAL A 103 9.52 17.43 -0.78
N GLU A 104 10.54 18.12 -1.32
CA GLU A 104 11.20 17.75 -2.58
C GLU A 104 11.63 16.27 -2.60
N GLY A 105 11.29 15.58 -3.67
CA GLY A 105 11.55 14.15 -3.85
C GLY A 105 10.39 13.23 -3.48
N ASP A 106 9.39 13.72 -2.71
CA ASP A 106 8.14 13.01 -2.51
C ASP A 106 7.33 12.98 -3.81
N LEU A 107 6.39 12.01 -3.94
CA LEU A 107 5.48 11.94 -5.08
C LEU A 107 4.03 12.00 -4.64
N ILE A 108 3.20 12.62 -5.46
CA ILE A 108 1.74 12.54 -5.37
C ILE A 108 1.22 11.76 -6.57
N GLY A 109 0.54 10.64 -6.34
CA GLY A 109 -0.10 9.84 -7.40
C GLY A 109 -1.61 9.86 -7.29
N VAL A 110 -2.29 9.83 -8.45
CA VAL A 110 -3.74 9.67 -8.57
C VAL A 110 -4.07 8.31 -9.20
N PHE A 111 -4.98 7.58 -8.57
CA PHE A 111 -5.25 6.17 -8.84
C PHE A 111 -6.72 5.90 -9.08
N THR A 112 -6.99 4.98 -10.00
CA THR A 112 -8.33 4.43 -10.26
C THR A 112 -8.80 3.54 -9.09
N GLN A 113 -10.08 3.19 -9.04
CA GLN A 113 -10.63 2.28 -8.04
C GLN A 113 -10.02 0.87 -8.09
N ILE A 114 -9.46 0.46 -9.23
CA ILE A 114 -8.78 -0.83 -9.37
C ILE A 114 -7.28 -0.75 -9.04
N GLY A 115 -6.79 0.41 -8.59
CA GLY A 115 -5.41 0.61 -8.17
C GLY A 115 -4.42 0.89 -9.30
N LEU A 116 -4.90 1.21 -10.50
CA LEU A 116 -4.05 1.65 -11.59
C LEU A 116 -3.63 3.10 -11.36
N CYS A 117 -2.32 3.39 -11.39
CA CYS A 117 -1.87 4.77 -11.46
C CYS A 117 -2.33 5.40 -12.78
N ALA A 118 -2.93 6.57 -12.70
CA ALA A 118 -3.40 7.31 -13.87
C ALA A 118 -2.84 8.73 -13.91
N GLY A 119 -1.78 8.98 -13.16
CA GLY A 119 -1.01 10.21 -13.16
C GLY A 119 -0.26 10.40 -11.85
N ASN A 120 0.89 11.04 -11.92
CA ASN A 120 1.67 11.42 -10.74
C ASN A 120 2.43 12.73 -10.99
N SER A 121 2.97 13.30 -9.94
CA SER A 121 3.87 14.44 -9.96
C SER A 121 4.83 14.37 -8.79
N GLU A 122 6.07 14.73 -9.03
CA GLU A 122 7.06 14.97 -7.98
C GLU A 122 6.76 16.29 -7.28
N VAL A 123 7.01 16.33 -5.98
CA VAL A 123 6.88 17.52 -5.15
C VAL A 123 8.09 18.42 -5.38
N PRO A 124 7.89 19.68 -5.82
CA PRO A 124 9.00 20.61 -6.04
C PRO A 124 9.52 21.23 -4.73
N GLU A 125 10.73 21.78 -4.78
CA GLU A 125 11.38 22.46 -3.64
C GLU A 125 10.54 23.58 -3.03
N ASP A 126 9.80 24.32 -3.87
CA ASP A 126 9.01 25.47 -3.46
C ASP A 126 7.57 25.11 -2.99
N PHE A 127 7.27 23.83 -2.77
CA PHE A 127 5.97 23.41 -2.22
C PHE A 127 5.92 23.64 -0.70
N PRO A 128 4.82 24.17 -0.12
CA PRO A 128 3.51 24.48 -0.72
C PRO A 128 3.32 25.93 -1.21
N GLU A 129 4.38 26.75 -1.28
CA GLU A 129 4.28 28.11 -1.83
C GLU A 129 3.84 28.09 -3.29
N GLU A 130 4.33 27.11 -4.09
CA GLU A 130 3.82 26.79 -5.42
C GLU A 130 2.94 25.55 -5.37
N GLN A 131 1.80 25.62 -6.06
CA GLN A 131 0.84 24.51 -6.15
C GLN A 131 1.34 23.44 -7.12
N ILE A 132 1.06 22.18 -6.82
CA ILE A 132 1.37 21.08 -7.70
C ILE A 132 0.20 20.84 -8.65
N GLY A 133 0.50 20.80 -9.95
CA GLY A 133 -0.43 20.36 -11.00
C GLY A 133 -0.09 18.98 -11.52
N LEU A 134 -1.05 18.04 -11.48
CA LEU A 134 -0.92 16.76 -12.15
C LEU A 134 -2.14 16.45 -13.02
N SER A 135 -1.97 15.59 -14.01
CA SER A 135 -3.05 15.13 -14.88
C SER A 135 -3.54 13.76 -14.40
N ALA A 136 -4.84 13.65 -14.16
CA ALA A 136 -5.51 12.36 -14.04
C ALA A 136 -5.96 11.93 -15.45
N TRP A 137 -5.38 10.85 -15.97
CA TRP A 137 -5.65 10.38 -17.32
C TRP A 137 -6.86 9.44 -17.36
N GLY A 138 -7.77 9.70 -18.28
CA GLY A 138 -8.95 8.86 -18.52
C GLY A 138 -8.65 7.66 -19.40
N ALA A 139 -9.44 6.62 -19.29
CA ALA A 139 -9.30 5.46 -20.14
C ALA A 139 -9.66 5.75 -21.59
N ASP A 140 -8.93 5.16 -22.52
CA ASP A 140 -9.29 5.13 -23.93
C ASP A 140 -10.56 4.29 -24.15
N ARG A 141 -11.23 4.55 -25.25
CA ARG A 141 -12.52 3.90 -25.52
C ARG A 141 -12.39 2.39 -25.65
N GLY A 142 -12.88 1.68 -24.67
CA GLY A 142 -12.90 0.20 -24.64
C GLY A 142 -11.73 -0.41 -23.86
N ASP A 143 -10.86 0.41 -23.30
CA ASP A 143 -9.72 0.00 -22.49
C ASP A 143 -9.93 0.34 -20.99
N ASN A 144 -9.05 -0.18 -20.16
CA ASN A 144 -9.00 0.10 -18.72
C ASN A 144 -7.63 0.70 -18.32
N ASN A 145 -7.06 1.54 -19.21
CA ASN A 145 -5.74 2.14 -19.04
C ASN A 145 -5.76 3.51 -18.33
N GLY A 146 -6.88 3.87 -17.71
CA GLY A 146 -7.08 5.13 -16.99
C GLY A 146 -8.45 5.19 -16.33
N PHE A 147 -8.84 6.39 -15.88
CA PHE A 147 -10.12 6.62 -15.21
C PHE A 147 -11.31 6.43 -16.13
N GLN A 148 -12.36 5.80 -15.60
CA GLN A 148 -13.68 5.83 -16.19
C GLN A 148 -14.41 7.14 -15.80
N ASN A 149 -15.36 7.58 -16.64
CA ASN A 149 -16.11 8.79 -16.36
C ASN A 149 -16.89 8.67 -15.04
N ARG A 150 -16.76 9.66 -14.14
CA ARG A 150 -17.31 9.74 -12.79
C ARG A 150 -16.73 8.72 -11.79
N GLU A 151 -15.62 8.10 -12.12
CA GLU A 151 -14.88 7.27 -11.19
C GLU A 151 -14.23 8.13 -10.09
N GLN A 152 -14.23 7.64 -8.85
CA GLN A 152 -13.64 8.31 -7.69
C GLN A 152 -12.12 8.46 -7.86
N LEU A 153 -11.59 9.63 -7.56
CA LEU A 153 -10.17 9.87 -7.48
C LEU A 153 -9.64 9.33 -6.14
N ASN A 154 -8.59 8.52 -6.20
CA ASN A 154 -7.86 8.06 -5.03
C ASN A 154 -6.42 8.56 -5.11
N PHE A 155 -5.83 8.88 -3.97
CA PHE A 155 -4.49 9.45 -3.90
C PHE A 155 -3.57 8.60 -3.04
N LEU A 156 -2.31 8.50 -3.45
CA LEU A 156 -1.22 7.97 -2.64
C LEU A 156 -0.08 8.99 -2.64
N PHE A 157 0.66 9.01 -1.55
CA PHE A 157 1.96 9.66 -1.48
C PHE A 157 3.06 8.60 -1.48
N TRP A 158 4.16 8.95 -2.07
CA TRP A 158 5.44 8.34 -1.82
C TRP A 158 6.24 9.26 -0.92
N ASP A 159 6.54 8.80 0.27
CA ASP A 159 7.44 9.44 1.21
C ASP A 159 8.86 8.97 0.88
N ALA A 160 9.67 9.85 0.31
CA ALA A 160 11.00 9.52 -0.17
C ALA A 160 11.98 9.27 0.98
N ASP A 161 11.81 9.96 2.10
CA ASP A 161 12.66 9.82 3.28
C ASP A 161 12.38 8.50 4.01
N ALA A 162 11.10 8.17 4.22
CA ALA A 162 10.69 6.91 4.82
C ALA A 162 10.68 5.74 3.82
N ARG A 163 10.80 6.01 2.51
CA ARG A 163 10.76 5.03 1.41
C ARG A 163 9.50 4.15 1.45
N GLN A 164 8.37 4.78 1.61
CA GLN A 164 7.09 4.07 1.72
C GLN A 164 5.96 4.76 0.96
N GLU A 165 5.03 3.96 0.46
CA GLU A 165 3.73 4.45 0.04
C GLU A 165 2.83 4.64 1.25
N VAL A 166 2.12 5.77 1.29
CA VAL A 166 1.07 6.01 2.28
C VAL A 166 -0.21 6.44 1.58
N SER A 167 -1.35 6.00 2.10
CA SER A 167 -2.66 6.46 1.61
C SER A 167 -2.87 7.92 1.93
N ALA A 168 -3.40 8.66 0.95
CA ALA A 168 -3.74 10.05 1.10
C ALA A 168 -5.25 10.25 0.99
N GLU A 169 -5.80 11.06 1.89
CA GLU A 169 -7.20 11.44 1.94
C GLU A 169 -7.37 12.88 1.45
N ILE A 170 -8.54 13.19 0.91
CA ILE A 170 -8.89 14.55 0.57
C ILE A 170 -9.29 15.28 1.87
N GLU A 171 -8.44 16.20 2.32
CA GLU A 171 -8.71 17.05 3.48
C GLU A 171 -9.76 18.11 3.15
N GLU A 172 -9.63 18.78 1.99
CA GLU A 172 -10.52 19.85 1.56
C GLU A 172 -10.65 19.88 0.03
N ILE A 173 -11.85 20.06 -0.48
CA ILE A 173 -12.11 20.37 -1.89
C ILE A 173 -12.40 21.87 -2.00
N ILE A 174 -11.58 22.59 -2.76
CA ILE A 174 -11.69 24.03 -2.97
C ILE A 174 -12.50 24.30 -4.25
N VAL A 175 -12.27 23.52 -5.30
CA VAL A 175 -12.98 23.61 -6.59
C VAL A 175 -13.20 22.23 -7.16
N GLY A 176 -14.37 21.97 -7.73
CA GLY A 176 -14.69 20.73 -8.46
C GLY A 176 -15.26 19.63 -7.59
N ASP A 177 -15.31 18.44 -8.13
CA ASP A 177 -15.80 17.22 -7.48
C ASP A 177 -14.68 16.15 -7.47
N PRO A 178 -14.63 15.25 -6.47
CA PRO A 178 -13.57 14.22 -6.36
C PRO A 178 -13.81 13.01 -7.29
N VAL A 179 -14.42 13.25 -8.45
CA VAL A 179 -14.67 12.24 -9.47
C VAL A 179 -14.09 12.66 -10.81
N TYR A 180 -13.52 11.71 -11.51
CA TYR A 180 -12.96 11.96 -12.84
C TYR A 180 -14.01 12.52 -13.80
N THR A 181 -13.69 13.65 -14.41
CA THR A 181 -14.50 14.29 -15.46
C THR A 181 -13.55 14.70 -16.59
N PRO A 182 -13.75 14.20 -17.82
CA PRO A 182 -12.91 14.59 -18.97
C PRO A 182 -12.84 16.11 -19.13
N ASN A 183 -11.64 16.66 -19.26
CA ASN A 183 -11.34 18.10 -19.32
C ASN A 183 -11.84 18.90 -18.09
N GLY A 184 -12.12 18.21 -16.99
CA GLY A 184 -12.47 18.83 -15.73
C GLY A 184 -11.26 19.39 -15.00
N ILE A 185 -11.54 20.06 -13.86
CA ILE A 185 -10.52 20.52 -12.92
C ILE A 185 -11.01 20.27 -11.50
N ILE A 186 -10.10 19.85 -10.64
CA ILE A 186 -10.27 19.81 -9.20
C ILE A 186 -9.11 20.56 -8.53
N VAL A 187 -9.41 21.37 -7.52
CA VAL A 187 -8.43 22.01 -6.65
C VAL A 187 -8.70 21.54 -5.24
N LEU A 188 -7.69 20.99 -4.57
CA LEU A 188 -7.88 20.32 -3.29
C LEU A 188 -6.64 20.42 -2.40
N ARG A 189 -6.82 20.02 -1.15
CA ARG A 189 -5.77 19.69 -0.19
C ARG A 189 -5.82 18.23 0.16
N LEU A 190 -4.66 17.63 0.35
CA LEU A 190 -4.49 16.21 0.68
C LEU A 190 -3.82 16.08 2.05
N MET A 191 -4.15 15.02 2.76
CA MET A 191 -3.48 14.65 3.99
C MET A 191 -3.27 13.13 4.06
N SER A 192 -2.25 12.73 4.79
CA SER A 192 -2.04 11.34 5.19
C SER A 192 -1.69 11.28 6.68
N ARG A 193 -2.10 10.20 7.33
CA ARG A 193 -1.71 9.88 8.71
C ARG A 193 -0.50 8.95 8.78
N GLY A 194 0.27 8.84 7.68
CA GLY A 194 1.48 8.03 7.62
C GLY A 194 1.26 6.52 7.63
N PHE A 195 0.02 6.03 7.53
CA PHE A 195 -0.24 4.60 7.47
C PHE A 195 -0.04 4.06 6.06
N ASN A 196 0.69 2.96 5.94
CA ASN A 196 0.90 2.25 4.68
C ASN A 196 -0.27 1.29 4.30
N TRP A 197 -1.44 1.46 4.92
CA TRP A 197 -2.63 0.68 4.60
C TRP A 197 -3.29 1.24 3.34
N ARG A 198 -2.98 0.63 2.21
CA ARG A 198 -3.50 1.05 0.91
C ARG A 198 -4.93 0.58 0.72
N PHE A 199 -5.86 1.50 0.48
CA PHE A 199 -7.21 1.18 0.05
C PHE A 199 -7.67 2.17 -1.02
N PHE A 200 -8.66 1.74 -1.81
CA PHE A 200 -9.29 2.58 -2.82
C PHE A 200 -10.78 2.67 -2.57
N GLN A 201 -11.31 3.88 -2.61
CA GLN A 201 -12.73 4.10 -2.44
C GLN A 201 -13.50 3.52 -3.63
N THR A 202 -14.60 2.85 -3.33
CA THR A 202 -15.53 2.26 -4.32
C THR A 202 -16.90 2.88 -4.20
N ASP A 203 -17.78 2.63 -5.18
CA ASP A 203 -19.15 3.16 -5.20
C ASP A 203 -20.06 2.63 -4.08
N ILE A 204 -19.62 1.56 -3.40
CA ILE A 204 -20.35 0.91 -2.32
C ILE A 204 -19.49 0.92 -1.06
N ALA A 205 -20.00 1.53 -0.02
CA ALA A 205 -19.33 1.58 1.29
C ALA A 205 -20.27 1.13 2.41
N MET A 206 -19.67 0.60 3.48
CA MET A 206 -20.35 0.30 4.73
C MET A 206 -19.79 1.18 5.83
N ASN A 207 -20.64 1.84 6.61
CA ASN A 207 -20.21 2.56 7.79
C ASN A 207 -20.06 1.58 8.96
N ILE A 208 -18.90 1.61 9.62
CA ILE A 208 -18.61 0.83 10.81
C ILE A 208 -18.49 1.80 11.99
N LEU A 209 -19.26 1.59 13.05
CA LEU A 209 -19.13 2.32 14.29
C LEU A 209 -18.37 1.48 15.30
N VAL A 210 -17.15 1.91 15.63
CA VAL A 210 -16.37 1.31 16.71
C VAL A 210 -16.69 2.03 18.01
N VAL A 211 -17.26 1.32 18.97
CA VAL A 211 -17.67 1.89 20.26
C VAL A 211 -16.53 1.90 21.28
N SER A 212 -15.59 0.97 21.15
CA SER A 212 -14.41 0.87 22.02
C SER A 212 -13.33 0.08 21.28
N ALA A 213 -12.09 0.50 21.43
CA ALA A 213 -10.93 -0.22 20.94
C ALA A 213 -9.78 -0.06 21.96
N LEU A 214 -9.07 -1.16 22.20
CA LEU A 214 -7.96 -1.21 23.14
C LEU A 214 -6.77 -1.91 22.48
N ILE A 215 -5.55 -1.46 22.80
CA ILE A 215 -4.32 -2.21 22.56
C ILE A 215 -3.84 -2.70 23.93
N GLY A 216 -3.94 -4.02 24.16
CA GLY A 216 -3.83 -4.57 25.50
C GLY A 216 -4.99 -4.08 26.39
N ASP A 217 -4.67 -3.37 27.47
CA ASP A 217 -5.64 -2.78 28.40
C ASP A 217 -5.76 -1.25 28.25
N GLU A 218 -5.06 -0.65 27.28
CA GLU A 218 -5.03 0.80 27.06
C GLU A 218 -5.94 1.21 25.89
N SER A 219 -6.66 2.31 26.06
CA SER A 219 -7.47 2.90 24.99
C SER A 219 -6.56 3.48 23.89
N LEU A 220 -7.03 3.43 22.64
CA LEU A 220 -6.35 4.07 21.55
C LEU A 220 -6.13 5.57 21.80
N SER A 221 -4.97 6.05 21.40
CA SER A 221 -4.58 7.46 21.41
C SER A 221 -4.91 8.14 20.08
N GLU A 222 -4.59 9.42 19.96
CA GLU A 222 -4.88 10.24 18.80
C GLU A 222 -4.09 9.80 17.53
N ASP A 223 -2.94 9.15 17.73
CA ASP A 223 -2.06 8.66 16.66
C ASP A 223 -2.31 7.19 16.29
N ASP A 224 -3.22 6.52 16.96
CA ASP A 224 -3.57 5.14 16.66
C ASP A 224 -4.66 5.08 15.56
N ALA A 225 -4.67 4.01 14.77
CA ALA A 225 -5.67 3.80 13.73
C ALA A 225 -6.34 2.42 13.83
N ILE A 226 -7.54 2.33 13.28
CA ILE A 226 -8.28 1.07 13.17
C ILE A 226 -8.50 0.79 11.69
N GLY A 227 -7.81 -0.23 11.17
CA GLY A 227 -7.99 -0.69 9.80
C GLY A 227 -9.03 -1.79 9.68
N VAL A 228 -9.77 -1.79 8.58
CA VAL A 228 -10.68 -2.85 8.18
C VAL A 228 -10.08 -3.60 7.01
N PHE A 229 -9.93 -4.91 7.16
CA PHE A 229 -9.28 -5.74 6.15
C PHE A 229 -10.22 -6.82 5.66
N THR A 230 -10.11 -7.17 4.38
CA THR A 230 -10.76 -8.35 3.80
C THR A 230 -10.09 -9.63 4.30
N PRO A 231 -10.71 -10.82 4.16
CA PRO A 231 -10.12 -12.08 4.60
C PRO A 231 -8.79 -12.43 3.92
N ASP A 232 -8.51 -11.88 2.74
CA ASP A 232 -7.26 -12.00 1.98
C ASP A 232 -6.24 -10.90 2.31
N GLY A 233 -6.51 -10.08 3.33
CA GLY A 233 -5.57 -9.12 3.89
C GLY A 233 -5.52 -7.76 3.19
N GLN A 234 -6.43 -7.48 2.25
CA GLN A 234 -6.50 -6.15 1.64
C GLN A 234 -7.19 -5.16 2.59
N CYS A 235 -6.60 -3.98 2.76
CA CYS A 235 -7.25 -2.89 3.48
C CYS A 235 -8.49 -2.42 2.70
N ALA A 236 -9.61 -2.29 3.42
CA ALA A 236 -10.88 -1.82 2.88
C ALA A 236 -11.30 -0.45 3.48
N GLY A 237 -10.47 0.12 4.34
CA GLY A 237 -10.67 1.42 4.98
C GLY A 237 -10.05 1.50 6.36
N PHE A 238 -9.85 2.72 6.87
CA PHE A 238 -9.39 3.00 8.24
C PHE A 238 -9.91 4.36 8.73
#